data_d62466ea2c97e8525e85d3b5d8d9a10e
#
_entry.id   d62466ea2c97e8525e85d3b5d8d9a10e
#
_cell.length_a   1.000
_cell.length_b   1.000
_cell.length_c   1.000
_cell.angle_alpha   90.00
_cell.angle_beta   90.00
_cell.angle_gamma   90.00
#
_symmetry.space_group_name_H-M   'P 1'
#
loop_
_entity.id
_entity.type
_entity.pdbx_description
1 polymer ?
#
loop_
_entity_poly.entity_id
_entity_poly.type
_entity_poly.pdbx_seq_one_letter_code
_entity_poly.pdbx_strand_id
1 'polypeptide(L)'
;MCAKKLNKFGVRNSRLVATEACRRSKNGKSFLSKVKKETGLTLELIKPEEEARLAVISCAPLFDPNFSHVLIVDIGGGSTELVWMDLSEVPKEKRIAEMLKLQLGFKNKNYSKFENSKKDHIKIVDWISVPLGVATLLERFSDVDDDNARFALMSCDFEQKIENFLPYLNYDEIDLTKELQIIGTSGTVTTLGAVHLGLRRYDRLKVDGLNLSSSDIDNVIKKFLFLGPEGRKKEPGIGRDRADLIMSGSAIMQTLMRIWPACSMKVADRGLREGILYSLMTADNHFK
;
A
#
# COMPACT_ATOMS: atom_id res chain seq x y z
N MET A 1 18.16 11.56 -15.48
CA MET A 1 16.87 12.20 -15.81
C MET A 1 16.33 13.01 -14.62
N CYS A 2 16.16 12.46 -13.41
CA CYS A 2 15.62 13.19 -12.23
C CYS A 2 16.44 14.43 -11.84
N ALA A 3 17.77 14.34 -11.72
CA ALA A 3 18.62 15.50 -11.39
C ALA A 3 18.41 16.68 -12.36
N LYS A 4 18.35 16.39 -13.67
CA LYS A 4 18.08 17.44 -14.69
C LYS A 4 16.71 18.09 -14.51
N LYS A 5 15.68 17.32 -14.10
CA LYS A 5 14.34 17.87 -13.82
C LYS A 5 14.34 18.76 -12.58
N LEU A 6 14.95 18.30 -11.48
CA LEU A 6 15.05 19.10 -10.25
C LEU A 6 15.72 20.45 -10.52
N ASN A 7 16.83 20.46 -11.22
CA ASN A 7 17.53 21.67 -11.60
C ASN A 7 16.70 22.58 -12.54
N LYS A 8 16.07 21.98 -13.56
CA LYS A 8 15.24 22.73 -14.53
C LYS A 8 14.07 23.46 -13.86
N PHE A 9 13.46 22.85 -12.84
CA PHE A 9 12.30 23.44 -12.15
C PHE A 9 12.67 24.21 -10.88
N GLY A 10 13.98 24.40 -10.59
CA GLY A 10 14.43 25.17 -9.43
C GLY A 10 13.93 24.62 -8.10
N VAL A 11 13.82 23.29 -7.98
CA VAL A 11 13.29 22.62 -6.79
C VAL A 11 14.21 22.91 -5.61
N ARG A 12 13.68 23.55 -4.55
CA ARG A 12 14.42 23.92 -3.35
C ARG A 12 14.43 22.80 -2.30
N ASN A 13 13.26 22.21 -2.05
CA ASN A 13 13.10 21.14 -1.07
C ASN A 13 12.80 19.82 -1.79
N SER A 14 13.58 18.79 -1.49
CA SER A 14 13.37 17.45 -2.06
C SER A 14 13.75 16.38 -1.06
N ARG A 15 12.99 15.31 -1.02
CA ARG A 15 13.33 14.09 -0.31
C ARG A 15 13.36 12.94 -1.29
N LEU A 16 14.50 12.29 -1.41
CA LEU A 16 14.74 11.21 -2.35
C LEU A 16 14.96 9.93 -1.56
N VAL A 17 14.15 8.92 -1.78
CA VAL A 17 14.19 7.69 -0.98
C VAL A 17 14.43 6.46 -1.83
N ALA A 18 15.00 5.44 -1.20
CA ALA A 18 15.13 4.08 -1.72
C ALA A 18 14.53 3.13 -0.67
N THR A 19 13.93 2.05 -1.14
CA THR A 19 13.10 1.14 -0.33
C THR A 19 13.63 -0.31 -0.40
N GLU A 20 12.74 -1.30 -0.34
CA GLU A 20 13.04 -2.72 -0.17
C GLU A 20 14.06 -3.26 -1.17
N ALA A 21 13.98 -2.89 -2.45
CA ALA A 21 14.94 -3.37 -3.45
C ALA A 21 16.40 -3.03 -3.07
N CYS A 22 16.64 -1.82 -2.56
CA CYS A 22 17.98 -1.42 -2.10
C CYS A 22 18.34 -2.01 -0.73
N ARG A 23 17.35 -2.25 0.15
CA ARG A 23 17.59 -2.91 1.45
C ARG A 23 18.06 -4.35 1.29
N ARG A 24 17.39 -5.11 0.40
CA ARG A 24 17.68 -6.55 0.16
C ARG A 24 18.89 -6.81 -0.70
N SER A 25 19.22 -5.91 -1.63
CA SER A 25 20.27 -6.14 -2.60
C SER A 25 21.66 -6.13 -1.95
N LYS A 26 22.49 -7.12 -2.24
CA LYS A 26 23.92 -7.18 -1.80
C LYS A 26 24.69 -5.92 -2.22
N ASN A 27 24.36 -5.34 -3.37
CA ASN A 27 24.99 -4.15 -3.92
C ASN A 27 24.22 -2.85 -3.64
N GLY A 28 23.16 -2.86 -2.82
CA GLY A 28 22.30 -1.69 -2.56
C GLY A 28 23.10 -0.45 -2.12
N LYS A 29 24.01 -0.61 -1.15
CA LYS A 29 24.85 0.50 -0.68
C LYS A 29 25.78 1.05 -1.77
N SER A 30 26.38 0.19 -2.58
CA SER A 30 27.26 0.60 -3.68
C SER A 30 26.47 1.30 -4.78
N PHE A 31 25.25 0.84 -5.07
CA PHE A 31 24.33 1.50 -5.99
C PHE A 31 23.99 2.92 -5.53
N LEU A 32 23.61 3.12 -4.26
CA LEU A 32 23.31 4.45 -3.71
C LEU A 32 24.53 5.39 -3.80
N SER A 33 25.72 4.87 -3.49
CA SER A 33 26.98 5.63 -3.63
C SER A 33 27.26 6.01 -5.07
N LYS A 34 27.01 5.10 -6.02
CA LYS A 34 27.17 5.35 -7.46
C LYS A 34 26.19 6.43 -7.94
N VAL A 35 24.91 6.37 -7.53
CA VAL A 35 23.92 7.41 -7.85
C VAL A 35 24.41 8.78 -7.37
N LYS A 36 24.87 8.87 -6.12
CA LYS A 36 25.40 10.13 -5.57
C LYS A 36 26.57 10.66 -6.38
N LYS A 37 27.52 9.79 -6.72
CA LYS A 37 28.73 10.16 -7.50
C LYS A 37 28.37 10.66 -8.91
N GLU A 38 27.45 9.99 -9.60
CA GLU A 38 27.12 10.28 -10.99
C GLU A 38 26.12 11.42 -11.18
N THR A 39 25.25 11.65 -10.19
CA THR A 39 24.12 12.58 -10.34
C THR A 39 24.10 13.72 -9.33
N GLY A 40 24.91 13.64 -8.26
CA GLY A 40 24.86 14.56 -7.13
C GLY A 40 23.68 14.33 -6.18
N LEU A 41 22.76 13.42 -6.52
CA LEU A 41 21.58 13.15 -5.71
C LEU A 41 21.90 12.15 -4.59
N THR A 42 21.54 12.51 -3.36
CA THR A 42 21.64 11.61 -2.20
C THR A 42 20.29 10.96 -1.95
N LEU A 43 20.21 9.64 -2.06
CA LEU A 43 19.02 8.87 -1.75
C LEU A 43 19.11 8.37 -0.29
N GLU A 44 18.07 8.62 0.48
CA GLU A 44 17.87 8.08 1.82
C GLU A 44 17.34 6.64 1.71
N LEU A 45 17.99 5.68 2.34
CA LEU A 45 17.47 4.33 2.47
C LEU A 45 16.52 4.30 3.67
N ILE A 46 15.22 4.42 3.41
CA ILE A 46 14.21 4.45 4.46
C ILE A 46 13.94 3.04 5.02
N LYS A 47 13.53 2.99 6.28
CA LYS A 47 13.10 1.76 6.95
C LYS A 47 11.68 1.39 6.51
N PRO A 48 11.25 0.10 6.66
CA PRO A 48 9.88 -0.32 6.39
C PRO A 48 8.84 0.47 7.18
N GLU A 49 9.16 0.84 8.42
CA GLU A 49 8.36 1.69 9.30
C GLU A 49 8.03 3.06 8.67
N GLU A 50 9.01 3.71 8.06
CA GLU A 50 8.82 5.00 7.40
C GLU A 50 8.04 4.83 6.09
N GLU A 51 8.23 3.72 5.39
CA GLU A 51 7.48 3.37 4.18
C GLU A 51 5.98 3.20 4.52
N ALA A 52 5.66 2.44 5.59
CA ALA A 52 4.32 2.26 6.10
C ALA A 52 3.67 3.60 6.55
N ARG A 53 4.42 4.45 7.28
CA ARG A 53 3.95 5.78 7.68
C ARG A 53 3.60 6.66 6.48
N LEU A 54 4.44 6.68 5.46
CA LEU A 54 4.22 7.47 4.26
C LEU A 54 3.04 6.94 3.44
N ALA A 55 2.79 5.63 3.45
CA ALA A 55 1.60 5.04 2.85
C ALA A 55 0.32 5.54 3.55
N VAL A 56 0.30 5.56 4.89
CA VAL A 56 -0.82 6.14 5.65
C VAL A 56 -1.07 7.59 5.26
N ILE A 57 -0.04 8.42 5.29
CA ILE A 57 -0.15 9.86 4.96
C ILE A 57 -0.67 10.05 3.52
N SER A 58 -0.22 9.22 2.58
CA SER A 58 -0.66 9.30 1.18
C SER A 58 -2.14 8.99 1.00
N CYS A 59 -2.65 8.07 1.80
CA CYS A 59 -4.04 7.60 1.75
C CYS A 59 -5.01 8.45 2.61
N ALA A 60 -4.50 9.21 3.58
CA ALA A 60 -5.32 9.98 4.52
C ALA A 60 -6.41 10.84 3.87
N PRO A 61 -6.18 11.57 2.74
CA PRO A 61 -7.23 12.36 2.09
C PRO A 61 -8.39 11.54 1.50
N LEU A 62 -8.24 10.22 1.37
CA LEU A 62 -9.27 9.32 0.87
C LEU A 62 -10.07 8.63 1.99
N PHE A 63 -9.63 8.79 3.23
CA PHE A 63 -10.31 8.20 4.38
C PHE A 63 -11.70 8.84 4.55
N ASP A 64 -12.73 8.00 4.77
CA ASP A 64 -14.06 8.45 5.15
C ASP A 64 -14.15 8.54 6.68
N PRO A 65 -14.30 9.73 7.26
CA PRO A 65 -14.34 9.92 8.70
C PRO A 65 -15.51 9.22 9.42
N ASN A 66 -16.45 8.64 8.70
CA ASN A 66 -17.53 7.86 9.31
C ASN A 66 -17.07 6.49 9.82
N PHE A 67 -15.99 5.96 9.26
CA PHE A 67 -15.39 4.73 9.76
C PHE A 67 -14.54 5.00 11.00
N SER A 68 -14.59 4.11 11.98
CA SER A 68 -13.77 4.19 13.21
C SER A 68 -12.42 3.51 13.07
N HIS A 69 -12.27 2.59 12.12
CA HIS A 69 -11.06 1.84 11.86
C HIS A 69 -10.64 1.93 10.41
N VAL A 70 -9.33 1.84 10.16
CA VAL A 70 -8.81 1.79 8.80
C VAL A 70 -7.65 0.80 8.69
N LEU A 71 -7.69 -0.02 7.63
CA LEU A 71 -6.56 -0.82 7.17
C LEU A 71 -5.98 -0.20 5.91
N ILE A 72 -4.76 0.30 6.00
CA ILE A 72 -3.99 0.74 4.83
C ILE A 72 -3.19 -0.43 4.30
N VAL A 73 -3.27 -0.66 3.00
CA VAL A 73 -2.60 -1.75 2.28
C VAL A 73 -1.77 -1.16 1.14
N ASP A 74 -0.45 -1.25 1.23
CA ASP A 74 0.46 -0.88 0.13
C ASP A 74 1.14 -2.13 -0.43
N ILE A 75 0.76 -2.54 -1.65
CA ILE A 75 1.28 -3.73 -2.31
C ILE A 75 2.42 -3.34 -3.24
N GLY A 76 3.64 -3.37 -2.73
CA GLY A 76 4.85 -3.08 -3.47
C GLY A 76 5.36 -4.25 -4.33
N GLY A 77 6.50 -4.04 -5.01
CA GLY A 77 7.16 -5.09 -5.78
C GLY A 77 7.82 -6.16 -4.92
N GLY A 78 8.46 -5.75 -3.82
CA GLY A 78 9.26 -6.61 -2.93
C GLY A 78 8.64 -6.86 -1.56
N SER A 79 7.73 -6.01 -1.13
CA SER A 79 7.07 -6.10 0.18
C SER A 79 5.63 -5.61 0.09
N THR A 80 4.85 -5.91 1.11
CA THR A 80 3.50 -5.40 1.32
C THR A 80 3.42 -4.84 2.73
N GLU A 81 3.06 -3.57 2.84
CA GLU A 81 2.87 -2.88 4.11
C GLU A 81 1.40 -2.90 4.49
N LEU A 82 1.11 -3.36 5.71
CA LEU A 82 -0.22 -3.32 6.33
C LEU A 82 -0.14 -2.44 7.57
N VAL A 83 -1.07 -1.49 7.70
CA VAL A 83 -1.18 -0.62 8.89
C VAL A 83 -2.63 -0.58 9.32
N TRP A 84 -2.91 -1.08 10.53
CA TRP A 84 -4.23 -1.00 11.14
C TRP A 84 -4.29 0.10 12.17
N MET A 85 -5.24 1.00 12.00
CA MET A 85 -5.44 2.12 12.92
C MET A 85 -6.86 2.12 13.47
N ASP A 86 -6.95 2.46 14.77
CA ASP A 86 -8.17 2.74 15.49
C ASP A 86 -8.26 4.26 15.71
N LEU A 87 -9.34 4.84 15.19
CA LEU A 87 -9.66 6.27 15.26
C LEU A 87 -10.95 6.50 16.06
N SER A 88 -11.46 5.49 16.80
CA SER A 88 -12.72 5.60 17.55
C SER A 88 -12.70 6.76 18.54
N GLU A 89 -11.58 6.97 19.22
CA GLU A 89 -11.38 8.05 20.21
C GLU A 89 -11.10 9.42 19.56
N VAL A 90 -10.94 9.48 18.22
CA VAL A 90 -10.64 10.73 17.49
C VAL A 90 -11.95 11.31 16.95
N PRO A 91 -12.30 12.59 17.25
CA PRO A 91 -13.44 13.25 16.64
C PRO A 91 -13.41 13.17 15.12
N LYS A 92 -14.56 12.89 14.49
CA LYS A 92 -14.65 12.60 13.04
C LYS A 92 -13.99 13.70 12.19
N GLU A 93 -14.23 14.94 12.52
CA GLU A 93 -13.70 16.12 11.82
C GLU A 93 -12.18 16.28 11.91
N LYS A 94 -11.53 15.61 12.88
CA LYS A 94 -10.09 15.67 13.09
C LYS A 94 -9.34 14.47 12.50
N ARG A 95 -10.03 13.36 12.19
CA ARG A 95 -9.41 12.08 11.80
C ARG A 95 -8.42 12.22 10.67
N ILE A 96 -8.81 12.86 9.56
CA ILE A 96 -7.93 13.07 8.40
C ILE A 96 -6.72 13.93 8.77
N ALA A 97 -6.93 15.02 9.52
CA ALA A 97 -5.85 15.92 9.92
C ALA A 97 -4.83 15.20 10.82
N GLU A 98 -5.29 14.35 11.73
CA GLU A 98 -4.41 13.57 12.59
C GLU A 98 -3.64 12.49 11.80
N MET A 99 -4.27 11.85 10.81
CA MET A 99 -3.55 10.92 9.91
C MET A 99 -2.44 11.63 9.11
N LEU A 100 -2.68 12.86 8.64
CA LEU A 100 -1.68 13.65 7.91
C LEU A 100 -0.51 14.09 8.79
N LYS A 101 -0.73 14.27 10.10
CA LYS A 101 0.29 14.68 11.09
C LYS A 101 1.04 13.50 11.70
N LEU A 102 0.78 12.28 11.25
CA LEU A 102 1.40 11.09 11.81
C LEU A 102 2.94 11.20 11.79
N GLN A 103 3.53 11.31 12.98
CA GLN A 103 4.98 11.48 13.15
C GLN A 103 5.71 10.12 13.15
N LEU A 104 7.02 10.15 12.98
CA LEU A 104 7.91 8.99 13.15
C LEU A 104 7.70 8.38 14.53
N GLY A 105 7.34 7.13 14.60
CA GLY A 105 7.16 6.46 15.87
C GLY A 105 6.31 5.21 15.83
N PHE A 106 6.25 4.48 14.69
CA PHE A 106 5.88 3.07 14.73
C PHE A 106 6.97 2.32 15.50
N LYS A 107 6.96 2.38 16.81
CA LYS A 107 7.94 1.62 17.59
C LYS A 107 7.62 0.13 17.47
N ASN A 108 8.64 -0.71 17.51
CA ASN A 108 8.58 -2.16 17.42
C ASN A 108 7.58 -2.84 18.37
N LYS A 109 7.14 -4.04 18.00
CA LYS A 109 6.18 -5.00 18.57
C LYS A 109 6.12 -5.24 20.10
N ASN A 110 6.71 -4.40 20.93
CA ASN A 110 6.62 -4.49 22.41
C ASN A 110 5.80 -3.34 22.98
N TYR A 111 4.65 -3.02 22.33
CA TYR A 111 3.75 -1.99 22.82
C TYR A 111 2.80 -2.49 23.88
N SER A 112 3.30 -2.63 25.04
CA SER A 112 2.49 -2.66 26.26
C SER A 112 2.51 -1.33 27.01
N LYS A 113 2.82 -0.20 26.41
CA LYS A 113 2.69 1.10 27.09
C LYS A 113 2.81 2.27 26.11
N PHE A 114 1.71 2.66 25.45
CA PHE A 114 1.47 4.08 25.23
C PHE A 114 0.90 4.62 26.55
N GLU A 115 1.75 5.08 27.42
CA GLU A 115 1.35 5.91 28.54
C GLU A 115 0.91 7.27 28.00
N ASN A 116 -0.37 7.54 28.20
CA ASN A 116 -0.96 8.84 28.50
C ASN A 116 -0.25 10.09 27.97
N SER A 117 -0.60 10.52 26.76
CA SER A 117 -0.58 11.94 26.48
C SER A 117 -1.68 12.33 25.50
N LYS A 118 -2.77 12.84 26.05
CA LYS A 118 -3.89 13.55 25.43
C LYS A 118 -4.93 12.68 24.69
N LYS A 119 -6.18 12.79 25.14
CA LYS A 119 -7.41 12.46 24.40
C LYS A 119 -7.30 13.11 23.03
N ASP A 120 -7.47 12.37 21.95
CA ASP A 120 -7.52 12.77 20.54
C ASP A 120 -6.33 12.21 19.70
N HIS A 121 -5.72 11.07 20.07
CA HIS A 121 -4.66 10.48 19.25
C HIS A 121 -5.11 9.19 18.55
N ILE A 122 -4.70 9.07 17.29
CA ILE A 122 -4.81 7.82 16.53
C ILE A 122 -4.03 6.73 17.25
N LYS A 123 -4.69 5.60 17.48
CA LYS A 123 -4.04 4.39 17.97
C LYS A 123 -3.66 3.52 16.78
N ILE A 124 -2.37 3.29 16.59
CA ILE A 124 -1.90 2.25 15.68
C ILE A 124 -2.03 0.93 16.43
N VAL A 125 -2.98 0.11 16.01
CA VAL A 125 -3.22 -1.20 16.62
C VAL A 125 -2.05 -2.13 16.36
N ASP A 126 -1.66 -2.23 15.08
CA ASP A 126 -0.44 -2.92 14.65
C ASP A 126 -0.07 -2.50 13.22
N TRP A 127 1.18 -2.80 12.85
CA TRP A 127 1.65 -2.69 11.49
C TRP A 127 2.66 -3.79 11.17
N ILE A 128 2.72 -4.18 9.91
CA ILE A 128 3.65 -5.18 9.43
C ILE A 128 4.14 -4.82 8.03
N SER A 129 5.43 -5.03 7.77
CA SER A 129 5.98 -5.09 6.42
C SER A 129 6.26 -6.57 6.11
N VAL A 130 5.40 -7.13 5.28
CA VAL A 130 5.53 -8.51 4.80
C VAL A 130 6.55 -8.52 3.67
N PRO A 131 7.62 -9.32 3.72
CA PRO A 131 8.65 -9.37 2.66
C PRO A 131 8.17 -10.16 1.42
N LEU A 132 6.90 -9.97 1.08
CA LEU A 132 6.22 -10.51 -0.09
C LEU A 132 5.49 -9.37 -0.80
N GLY A 133 5.90 -9.07 -2.00
CA GLY A 133 5.26 -8.18 -2.93
C GLY A 133 5.00 -8.88 -4.25
N VAL A 134 4.51 -8.16 -5.26
CA VAL A 134 4.08 -8.80 -6.51
C VAL A 134 5.22 -9.51 -7.25
N ALA A 135 6.45 -8.97 -7.23
CA ALA A 135 7.59 -9.59 -7.88
C ALA A 135 8.15 -10.78 -7.08
N THR A 136 8.25 -10.63 -5.76
CA THR A 136 8.79 -11.70 -4.90
C THR A 136 7.87 -12.91 -4.83
N LEU A 137 6.55 -12.72 -4.84
CA LEU A 137 5.59 -13.82 -4.94
C LEU A 137 5.68 -14.52 -6.31
N LEU A 138 5.77 -13.76 -7.39
CA LEU A 138 5.91 -14.33 -8.73
C LEU A 138 7.18 -15.18 -8.84
N GLU A 139 8.32 -14.66 -8.36
CA GLU A 139 9.59 -15.40 -8.36
C GLU A 139 9.50 -16.69 -7.54
N ARG A 140 8.85 -16.63 -6.36
CA ARG A 140 8.76 -17.75 -5.42
C ARG A 140 7.97 -18.94 -5.96
N PHE A 141 6.98 -18.70 -6.80
CA PHE A 141 6.12 -19.73 -7.39
C PHE A 141 6.27 -19.80 -8.92
N SER A 142 7.44 -19.44 -9.44
CA SER A 142 7.72 -19.43 -10.87
C SER A 142 7.76 -20.82 -11.51
N ASP A 143 7.95 -21.86 -10.71
CA ASP A 143 7.98 -23.27 -11.09
C ASP A 143 6.59 -23.93 -11.12
N VAL A 144 5.54 -23.23 -10.73
CA VAL A 144 4.16 -23.71 -10.76
C VAL A 144 3.50 -23.28 -12.08
N ASP A 145 3.29 -24.21 -13.00
CA ASP A 145 2.73 -23.89 -14.33
C ASP A 145 1.24 -23.59 -14.31
N ASP A 146 0.47 -24.30 -13.49
CA ASP A 146 -0.97 -24.07 -13.38
C ASP A 146 -1.28 -22.75 -12.69
N ASP A 147 -1.97 -21.86 -13.40
CA ASP A 147 -2.25 -20.48 -12.97
C ASP A 147 -3.16 -20.43 -11.72
N ASN A 148 -4.12 -21.35 -11.60
CA ASN A 148 -5.02 -21.42 -10.45
C ASN A 148 -4.30 -21.97 -9.21
N ALA A 149 -3.51 -23.04 -9.40
CA ALA A 149 -2.69 -23.59 -8.31
C ALA A 149 -1.68 -22.57 -7.80
N ARG A 150 -1.01 -21.87 -8.73
CA ARG A 150 -0.09 -20.77 -8.39
C ARG A 150 -0.77 -19.68 -7.57
N PHE A 151 -1.95 -19.24 -8.00
CA PHE A 151 -2.74 -18.24 -7.30
C PHE A 151 -3.10 -18.68 -5.88
N ALA A 152 -3.56 -19.92 -5.71
CA ALA A 152 -3.89 -20.48 -4.41
C ALA A 152 -2.67 -20.55 -3.47
N LEU A 153 -1.53 -21.03 -3.98
CA LEU A 153 -0.28 -21.12 -3.22
C LEU A 153 0.23 -19.73 -2.79
N MET A 154 0.16 -18.73 -3.68
CA MET A 154 0.50 -17.34 -3.34
C MET A 154 -0.39 -16.79 -2.23
N SER A 155 -1.70 -17.10 -2.26
CA SER A 155 -2.65 -16.69 -1.22
C SER A 155 -2.33 -17.32 0.13
N CYS A 156 -2.07 -18.62 0.15
CA CYS A 156 -1.71 -19.36 1.39
C CYS A 156 -0.37 -18.87 1.98
N ASP A 157 0.66 -18.66 1.15
CA ASP A 157 1.97 -18.19 1.62
C ASP A 157 1.87 -16.78 2.20
N PHE A 158 1.11 -15.90 1.57
CA PHE A 158 0.89 -14.55 2.08
C PHE A 158 0.14 -14.57 3.42
N GLU A 159 -0.92 -15.38 3.54
CA GLU A 159 -1.69 -15.52 4.79
C GLU A 159 -0.82 -15.98 5.95
N GLN A 160 0.02 -17.01 5.74
CA GLN A 160 0.97 -17.46 6.77
C GLN A 160 1.91 -16.35 7.26
N LYS A 161 2.29 -15.41 6.39
CA LYS A 161 3.19 -14.32 6.79
C LYS A 161 2.54 -13.23 7.64
N ILE A 162 1.22 -13.16 7.63
CA ILE A 162 0.45 -12.18 8.44
C ILE A 162 -0.17 -12.79 9.70
N GLU A 163 0.04 -14.07 10.00
CA GLU A 163 -0.50 -14.73 11.21
C GLU A 163 -0.13 -14.02 12.52
N ASN A 164 1.01 -13.33 12.57
CA ASN A 164 1.45 -12.56 13.74
C ASN A 164 1.00 -11.10 13.73
N PHE A 165 0.22 -10.69 12.76
CA PHE A 165 -0.40 -9.38 12.73
C PHE A 165 -1.57 -9.36 13.71
N LEU A 166 -1.57 -8.47 14.72
CA LEU A 166 -2.56 -8.49 15.79
C LEU A 166 -4.02 -8.53 15.30
N PRO A 167 -4.42 -7.76 14.29
CA PRO A 167 -5.77 -7.83 13.76
C PRO A 167 -6.16 -9.16 13.13
N TYR A 168 -5.19 -10.03 12.81
CA TYR A 168 -5.47 -11.41 12.39
C TYR A 168 -5.91 -12.31 13.56
N LEU A 169 -5.39 -12.04 14.75
CA LEU A 169 -5.60 -12.89 15.93
C LEU A 169 -6.80 -12.47 16.78
N ASN A 170 -7.15 -11.19 16.84
CA ASN A 170 -8.03 -10.63 17.87
C ASN A 170 -8.86 -9.44 17.37
N TYR A 171 -9.81 -9.65 16.44
CA TYR A 171 -10.66 -8.55 15.99
C TYR A 171 -12.15 -8.91 15.91
N ASP A 172 -12.63 -9.65 16.92
CA ASP A 172 -14.04 -10.03 17.06
C ASP A 172 -14.90 -8.89 17.67
N GLU A 173 -14.29 -7.77 18.10
CA GLU A 173 -14.95 -6.72 18.86
C GLU A 173 -15.61 -5.63 18.00
N ILE A 174 -15.36 -5.58 16.68
CA ILE A 174 -15.91 -4.57 15.78
C ILE A 174 -16.70 -5.19 14.63
N ASP A 175 -17.73 -4.50 14.18
CA ASP A 175 -18.44 -4.83 12.95
C ASP A 175 -17.60 -4.39 11.72
N LEU A 176 -16.76 -5.30 11.22
CA LEU A 176 -15.86 -5.04 10.09
C LEU A 176 -16.59 -4.49 8.87
N THR A 177 -17.88 -4.82 8.70
CA THR A 177 -18.68 -4.35 7.55
C THR A 177 -19.08 -2.89 7.68
N LYS A 178 -19.18 -2.36 8.91
CA LYS A 178 -19.62 -0.98 9.17
C LYS A 178 -18.52 -0.06 9.68
N GLU A 179 -17.54 -0.62 10.39
CA GLU A 179 -16.58 0.17 11.13
C GLU A 179 -15.19 0.19 10.49
N LEU A 180 -14.87 -0.78 9.61
CA LEU A 180 -13.59 -0.86 8.95
C LEU A 180 -13.65 -0.32 7.51
N GLN A 181 -12.77 0.63 7.20
CA GLN A 181 -12.46 1.00 5.83
C GLN A 181 -11.12 0.39 5.41
N ILE A 182 -11.09 -0.33 4.30
CA ILE A 182 -9.83 -0.75 3.65
C ILE A 182 -9.48 0.28 2.59
N ILE A 183 -8.24 0.78 2.60
CA ILE A 183 -7.70 1.64 1.56
C ILE A 183 -6.47 0.95 0.98
N GLY A 184 -6.58 0.52 -0.27
CA GLY A 184 -5.50 -0.13 -0.98
C GLY A 184 -4.79 0.84 -1.92
N THR A 185 -3.46 0.77 -1.97
CA THR A 185 -2.64 1.57 -2.88
C THR A 185 -1.72 0.71 -3.74
N SER A 186 -1.07 1.34 -4.68
CA SER A 186 -0.12 0.79 -5.64
C SER A 186 -0.71 0.20 -6.92
N GLY A 187 0.18 -0.39 -7.74
CA GLY A 187 -0.12 -0.81 -9.11
C GLY A 187 -1.19 -1.89 -9.23
N THR A 188 -1.26 -2.82 -8.30
CA THR A 188 -2.29 -3.87 -8.28
C THR A 188 -3.66 -3.28 -8.10
N VAL A 189 -3.83 -2.48 -7.04
CA VAL A 189 -5.13 -1.92 -6.65
C VAL A 189 -5.68 -1.00 -7.73
N THR A 190 -4.83 -0.15 -8.30
CA THR A 190 -5.23 0.74 -9.41
C THR A 190 -5.56 -0.02 -10.69
N THR A 191 -4.92 -1.17 -10.93
CA THR A 191 -5.26 -2.05 -12.07
C THR A 191 -6.60 -2.75 -11.87
N LEU A 192 -6.91 -3.23 -10.64
CA LEU A 192 -8.24 -3.77 -10.31
C LEU A 192 -9.33 -2.73 -10.62
N GLY A 193 -9.13 -1.47 -10.18
CA GLY A 193 -10.06 -0.38 -10.46
C GLY A 193 -10.19 -0.06 -11.96
N ALA A 194 -9.09 -0.02 -12.70
CA ALA A 194 -9.10 0.24 -14.13
C ALA A 194 -9.84 -0.84 -14.93
N VAL A 195 -9.63 -2.10 -14.57
CA VAL A 195 -10.31 -3.24 -15.23
C VAL A 195 -11.79 -3.32 -14.84
N HIS A 196 -12.13 -3.06 -13.59
CA HIS A 196 -13.53 -2.94 -13.15
C HIS A 196 -14.29 -1.88 -13.96
N LEU A 197 -13.69 -0.71 -14.17
CA LEU A 197 -14.27 0.37 -14.97
C LEU A 197 -14.21 0.12 -16.49
N GLY A 198 -13.62 -0.97 -16.95
CA GLY A 198 -13.46 -1.27 -18.38
C GLY A 198 -12.60 -0.25 -19.14
N LEU A 199 -11.63 0.37 -18.50
CA LEU A 199 -10.83 1.42 -19.09
C LEU A 199 -9.87 0.86 -20.15
N ARG A 200 -9.98 1.34 -21.39
CA ARG A 200 -9.01 1.03 -22.45
C ARG A 200 -7.69 1.79 -22.30
N ARG A 201 -7.73 2.94 -21.66
CA ARG A 201 -6.58 3.78 -21.31
C ARG A 201 -6.72 4.19 -19.85
N TYR A 202 -5.64 4.06 -19.10
CA TYR A 202 -5.64 4.42 -17.70
C TYR A 202 -6.01 5.88 -17.49
N ASP A 203 -6.93 6.13 -16.56
CA ASP A 203 -7.40 7.45 -16.18
C ASP A 203 -7.39 7.58 -14.65
N ARG A 204 -6.40 8.31 -14.15
CA ARG A 204 -6.20 8.50 -12.71
C ARG A 204 -7.42 9.13 -12.03
N LEU A 205 -8.08 10.09 -12.70
CA LEU A 205 -9.21 10.81 -12.12
C LEU A 205 -10.43 9.92 -11.87
N LYS A 206 -10.54 8.81 -12.61
CA LYS A 206 -11.60 7.83 -12.43
C LYS A 206 -11.24 6.74 -11.43
N VAL A 207 -9.95 6.45 -11.27
CA VAL A 207 -9.47 5.35 -10.44
C VAL A 207 -9.17 5.80 -9.02
N ASP A 208 -8.57 6.97 -8.81
CA ASP A 208 -8.25 7.49 -7.48
C ASP A 208 -9.53 7.83 -6.72
N GLY A 209 -9.73 7.19 -5.57
CA GLY A 209 -10.92 7.34 -4.75
C GLY A 209 -12.10 6.41 -5.12
N LEU A 210 -11.94 5.54 -6.14
CA LEU A 210 -12.96 4.54 -6.49
C LEU A 210 -13.21 3.59 -5.32
N ASN A 211 -14.48 3.29 -5.04
CA ASN A 211 -14.87 2.21 -4.13
C ASN A 211 -15.12 0.94 -4.96
N LEU A 212 -14.45 -0.14 -4.58
CA LEU A 212 -14.69 -1.49 -5.12
C LEU A 212 -15.33 -2.34 -4.02
N SER A 213 -16.50 -2.88 -4.27
CA SER A 213 -17.08 -3.89 -3.37
C SER A 213 -16.25 -5.18 -3.41
N SER A 214 -16.40 -6.02 -2.39
CA SER A 214 -15.77 -7.34 -2.37
C SER A 214 -16.15 -8.15 -3.62
N SER A 215 -17.42 -8.05 -4.05
CA SER A 215 -17.90 -8.71 -5.28
C SER A 215 -17.25 -8.16 -6.55
N ASP A 216 -17.00 -6.85 -6.63
CA ASP A 216 -16.30 -6.25 -7.79
C ASP A 216 -14.88 -6.77 -7.89
N ILE A 217 -14.17 -6.84 -6.75
CA ILE A 217 -12.81 -7.37 -6.67
C ILE A 217 -12.78 -8.83 -7.10
N ASP A 218 -13.68 -9.66 -6.57
CA ASP A 218 -13.78 -11.08 -6.92
C ASP A 218 -14.10 -11.27 -8.40
N ASN A 219 -14.99 -10.48 -8.99
CA ASN A 219 -15.33 -10.56 -10.41
C ASN A 219 -14.14 -10.20 -11.30
N VAL A 220 -13.36 -9.19 -10.93
CA VAL A 220 -12.13 -8.83 -11.65
C VAL A 220 -11.09 -9.93 -11.55
N ILE A 221 -10.89 -10.51 -10.37
CA ILE A 221 -9.94 -11.62 -10.16
C ILE A 221 -10.36 -12.86 -10.94
N LYS A 222 -11.65 -13.23 -10.93
CA LYS A 222 -12.19 -14.32 -11.76
C LYS A 222 -11.95 -14.05 -13.24
N LYS A 223 -12.14 -12.82 -13.70
CA LYS A 223 -11.81 -12.42 -15.07
C LYS A 223 -10.33 -12.65 -15.39
N PHE A 224 -9.43 -12.30 -14.48
CA PHE A 224 -7.98 -12.50 -14.67
C PHE A 224 -7.61 -13.97 -14.77
N LEU A 225 -8.18 -14.82 -13.92
CA LEU A 225 -7.99 -16.27 -13.97
C LEU A 225 -8.52 -16.85 -15.27
N PHE A 226 -9.73 -16.44 -15.68
CA PHE A 226 -10.36 -16.89 -16.94
C PHE A 226 -9.54 -16.48 -18.18
N LEU A 227 -8.97 -15.28 -18.19
CA LEU A 227 -8.16 -14.80 -19.31
C LEU A 227 -6.84 -15.59 -19.47
N GLY A 228 -6.32 -16.15 -18.40
CA GLY A 228 -5.02 -16.78 -18.39
C GLY A 228 -3.87 -15.81 -18.73
N PRO A 229 -2.61 -16.27 -18.73
CA PRO A 229 -1.46 -15.40 -18.94
C PRO A 229 -1.50 -14.60 -20.25
N GLU A 230 -1.85 -15.25 -21.35
CA GLU A 230 -1.87 -14.60 -22.67
C GLU A 230 -3.06 -13.64 -22.85
N GLY A 231 -4.19 -13.94 -22.24
CA GLY A 231 -5.34 -13.03 -22.26
C GLY A 231 -5.09 -11.78 -21.44
N ARG A 232 -4.44 -11.90 -20.26
CA ARG A 232 -4.06 -10.77 -19.42
C ARG A 232 -3.11 -9.78 -20.12
N LYS A 233 -2.17 -10.29 -20.93
CA LYS A 233 -1.28 -9.42 -21.75
C LYS A 233 -2.03 -8.58 -22.79
N LYS A 234 -3.20 -9.05 -23.20
CA LYS A 234 -4.07 -8.37 -24.20
C LYS A 234 -5.13 -7.49 -23.55
N GLU A 235 -5.35 -7.61 -22.24
CA GLU A 235 -6.35 -6.81 -21.53
C GLU A 235 -5.87 -5.36 -21.37
N PRO A 236 -6.56 -4.37 -21.97
CA PRO A 236 -6.08 -2.98 -22.00
C PRO A 236 -5.89 -2.36 -20.61
N GLY A 237 -6.77 -2.72 -19.66
CA GLY A 237 -6.75 -2.18 -18.29
C GLY A 237 -5.54 -2.66 -17.46
N ILE A 238 -4.90 -3.78 -17.83
CA ILE A 238 -3.76 -4.34 -17.09
C ILE A 238 -2.44 -3.71 -17.55
N GLY A 239 -2.25 -3.59 -18.86
CA GLY A 239 -0.98 -3.17 -19.46
C GLY A 239 0.05 -4.33 -19.49
N ARG A 240 0.91 -4.31 -20.52
CA ARG A 240 1.86 -5.41 -20.76
C ARG A 240 2.82 -5.66 -19.61
N ASP A 241 3.37 -4.60 -19.02
CA ASP A 241 4.39 -4.67 -17.97
C ASP A 241 3.84 -5.22 -16.63
N ARG A 242 2.51 -5.29 -16.48
CA ARG A 242 1.84 -5.74 -15.25
C ARG A 242 1.17 -7.10 -15.39
N ALA A 243 1.04 -7.62 -16.61
CA ALA A 243 0.28 -8.83 -16.90
C ALA A 243 0.77 -10.06 -16.11
N ASP A 244 2.07 -10.17 -15.88
CA ASP A 244 2.66 -11.27 -15.14
C ASP A 244 2.56 -11.04 -13.62
N LEU A 245 2.56 -9.78 -13.15
CA LEU A 245 2.57 -9.41 -11.74
C LEU A 245 1.17 -9.32 -11.12
N ILE A 246 0.13 -9.12 -11.95
CA ILE A 246 -1.21 -8.81 -11.44
C ILE A 246 -1.80 -9.94 -10.60
N MET A 247 -1.49 -11.20 -10.93
CA MET A 247 -2.02 -12.35 -10.19
C MET A 247 -1.46 -12.41 -8.77
N SER A 248 -0.17 -12.12 -8.58
CA SER A 248 0.45 -12.07 -7.24
C SER A 248 -0.22 -11.01 -6.35
N GLY A 249 -0.41 -9.81 -6.91
CA GLY A 249 -1.09 -8.75 -6.16
C GLY A 249 -2.57 -9.03 -5.91
N SER A 250 -3.24 -9.70 -6.87
CA SER A 250 -4.63 -10.15 -6.71
C SER A 250 -4.77 -11.21 -5.61
N ALA A 251 -3.81 -12.14 -5.49
CA ALA A 251 -3.78 -13.14 -4.43
C ALA A 251 -3.65 -12.48 -3.05
N ILE A 252 -2.77 -11.49 -2.90
CA ILE A 252 -2.66 -10.68 -1.68
C ILE A 252 -4.00 -10.01 -1.37
N MET A 253 -4.58 -9.32 -2.35
CA MET A 253 -5.79 -8.54 -2.13
C MET A 253 -6.99 -9.41 -1.77
N GLN A 254 -7.19 -10.54 -2.46
CA GLN A 254 -8.27 -11.47 -2.15
C GLN A 254 -8.09 -12.08 -0.75
N THR A 255 -6.87 -12.42 -0.37
CA THR A 255 -6.57 -12.93 0.98
C THR A 255 -6.98 -11.91 2.06
N LEU A 256 -6.61 -10.63 1.88
CA LEU A 256 -6.96 -9.58 2.83
C LEU A 256 -8.47 -9.35 2.94
N MET A 257 -9.18 -9.31 1.79
CA MET A 257 -10.64 -9.15 1.78
C MET A 257 -11.40 -10.35 2.35
N ARG A 258 -10.81 -11.55 2.30
CA ARG A 258 -11.37 -12.76 2.92
C ARG A 258 -11.19 -12.77 4.43
N ILE A 259 -10.02 -12.34 4.91
CA ILE A 259 -9.70 -12.30 6.35
C ILE A 259 -10.49 -11.16 7.01
N TRP A 260 -10.52 -9.99 6.39
CA TRP A 260 -11.25 -8.83 6.87
C TRP A 260 -12.35 -8.43 5.90
N PRO A 261 -13.56 -8.98 6.05
CA PRO A 261 -14.65 -8.81 5.09
C PRO A 261 -15.31 -7.42 5.21
N ALA A 262 -14.55 -6.37 4.90
CA ALA A 262 -15.09 -5.03 4.75
C ALA A 262 -16.05 -4.96 3.55
N CYS A 263 -17.07 -4.09 3.61
CA CYS A 263 -18.03 -3.93 2.51
C CYS A 263 -17.38 -3.53 1.19
N SER A 264 -16.33 -2.72 1.25
CA SER A 264 -15.60 -2.24 0.07
C SER A 264 -14.17 -1.85 0.42
N MET A 265 -13.36 -1.78 -0.63
CA MET A 265 -12.03 -1.19 -0.57
C MET A 265 -12.02 0.12 -1.36
N LYS A 266 -11.40 1.15 -0.82
CA LYS A 266 -11.13 2.38 -1.55
C LYS A 266 -9.79 2.29 -2.28
N VAL A 267 -9.80 2.60 -3.56
CA VAL A 267 -8.61 2.59 -4.43
C VAL A 267 -7.85 3.91 -4.26
N ALA A 268 -6.58 3.83 -3.92
CA ALA A 268 -5.69 4.98 -3.87
C ALA A 268 -4.65 4.91 -5.01
N ASP A 269 -4.74 5.83 -5.98
CA ASP A 269 -3.64 6.06 -6.93
C ASP A 269 -2.64 7.07 -6.34
N ARG A 270 -2.22 6.78 -5.16
CA ARG A 270 -1.30 7.56 -4.33
C ARG A 270 -0.35 6.58 -3.67
N GLY A 271 0.82 7.02 -3.32
CA GLY A 271 1.78 6.13 -2.68
C GLY A 271 2.90 6.92 -2.01
N LEU A 272 4.04 6.29 -1.86
CA LEU A 272 5.22 6.84 -1.20
C LEU A 272 5.55 8.29 -1.63
N ARG A 273 5.39 8.62 -2.92
CA ARG A 273 5.69 9.95 -3.46
C ARG A 273 4.76 11.02 -2.92
N GLU A 274 3.48 10.74 -2.91
CA GLU A 274 2.45 11.62 -2.37
C GLU A 274 2.61 11.75 -0.85
N GLY A 275 2.92 10.66 -0.14
CA GLY A 275 3.22 10.68 1.30
C GLY A 275 4.42 11.57 1.63
N ILE A 276 5.49 11.51 0.83
CA ILE A 276 6.65 12.41 0.97
C ILE A 276 6.23 13.88 0.76
N LEU A 277 5.46 14.15 -0.30
CA LEU A 277 5.00 15.52 -0.59
C LEU A 277 4.15 16.07 0.57
N TYR A 278 3.15 15.32 1.04
CA TYR A 278 2.34 15.73 2.18
C TYR A 278 3.17 15.94 3.44
N SER A 279 4.13 15.05 3.72
CA SER A 279 5.03 15.18 4.86
C SER A 279 5.88 16.46 4.77
N LEU A 280 6.40 16.82 3.59
CA LEU A 280 7.14 18.06 3.37
C LEU A 280 6.22 19.29 3.51
N MET A 281 5.02 19.25 2.94
CA MET A 281 4.05 20.34 3.04
C MET A 281 3.57 20.56 4.48
N THR A 282 3.41 19.51 5.27
CA THR A 282 3.07 19.61 6.68
C THR A 282 4.21 20.25 7.48
N ALA A 283 5.46 19.86 7.20
CA ALA A 283 6.64 20.45 7.86
C ALA A 283 6.78 21.95 7.56
N ASP A 284 6.39 22.39 6.36
CA ASP A 284 6.41 23.80 5.95
C ASP A 284 5.12 24.57 6.34
N ASN A 285 4.25 23.99 7.18
CA ASN A 285 2.95 24.57 7.63
C ASN A 285 1.97 24.93 6.50
N HIS A 286 2.01 24.22 5.37
CA HIS A 286 1.06 24.44 4.29
C HIS A 286 -0.33 23.84 4.55
N PHE A 287 -0.47 22.94 5.53
CA PHE A 287 -1.74 22.43 6.03
C PHE A 287 -1.98 23.01 7.43
N LYS A 288 -2.61 24.15 7.50
CA LYS A 288 -3.11 24.75 8.74
C LYS A 288 -4.55 24.34 8.97
#